data_bb5416e1e2433b9f35e9fadc081d93d6
#
_entry.id   bb5416e1e2433b9f35e9fadc081d93d6
#
_cell.length_a   1.000
_cell.length_b   1.000
_cell.length_c   1.000
_cell.angle_alpha   90.00
_cell.angle_beta   90.00
_cell.angle_gamma   90.00
#
_symmetry.space_group_name_H-M   'P 1'
#
loop_
_entity.id
_entity.type
_entity.pdbx_description
1 polymer ?
#
loop_
_entity_poly.entity_id
_entity_poly.type
_entity_poly.pdbx_seq_one_letter_code
_entity_poly.pdbx_strand_id
1 'polypeptide(L)'
;LIPTMKQRLAMPGHLVDLNKVAELKGISDNGSVLTIKAMSRHAEVASSDVVGKAIAGLAALAGGIGDPQVRHRGTIGGSVANNDPVADYPAGCLALGATIVTNKRRIAADDFFQGLFTTALEDGEIITEVSFPIPAKAAYAKMRHPASRFALTGVFVAKTK
;
A
#
# COMPACT_ATOMS: atom_id res chain seq x y z
N LEU A 1 -12.42 7.28 0.55
CA LEU A 1 -13.71 7.47 -0.14
C LEU A 1 -14.85 7.76 0.84
N ILE A 2 -15.11 6.94 1.89
CA ILE A 2 -16.25 7.15 2.81
C ILE A 2 -16.23 8.54 3.48
N PRO A 3 -15.11 9.05 4.04
CA PRO A 3 -15.06 10.41 4.59
C PRO A 3 -15.40 11.49 3.56
N THR A 4 -14.88 11.38 2.33
CA THR A 4 -15.15 12.35 1.26
C THR A 4 -16.60 12.31 0.79
N MET A 5 -17.23 11.13 0.79
CA MET A 5 -18.67 10.98 0.52
C MET A 5 -19.53 11.64 1.61
N LYS A 6 -19.17 11.45 2.89
CA LYS A 6 -19.88 12.10 4.01
C LYS A 6 -19.84 13.62 3.92
N GLN A 7 -18.77 14.18 3.37
CA GLN A 7 -18.60 15.61 3.15
C GLN A 7 -19.13 16.08 1.79
N ARG A 8 -19.74 15.16 0.99
CA ARG A 8 -20.23 15.41 -0.39
C ARG A 8 -19.15 15.90 -1.35
N LEU A 9 -17.88 15.62 -1.06
CA LEU A 9 -16.76 15.91 -1.95
C LEU A 9 -16.60 14.83 -3.04
N ALA A 10 -17.18 13.65 -2.85
CA ALA A 10 -17.28 12.59 -3.84
C ALA A 10 -18.71 12.04 -3.83
N MET A 11 -19.34 11.98 -5.00
CA MET A 11 -20.71 11.48 -5.18
C MET A 11 -20.75 10.43 -6.30
N PRO A 12 -20.15 9.25 -6.10
CA PRO A 12 -20.20 8.18 -7.10
C PRO A 12 -21.64 7.67 -7.26
N GLY A 13 -22.06 7.43 -8.49
CA GLY A 13 -23.39 6.85 -8.78
C GLY A 13 -23.53 5.41 -8.30
N HIS A 14 -22.43 4.67 -8.23
CA HIS A 14 -22.38 3.27 -7.79
C HIS A 14 -21.16 3.02 -6.92
N LEU A 15 -21.31 2.13 -5.95
CA LEU A 15 -20.22 1.62 -5.12
C LEU A 15 -20.16 0.10 -5.26
N VAL A 16 -18.97 -0.41 -5.55
CA VAL A 16 -18.71 -1.85 -5.60
C VAL A 16 -17.85 -2.23 -4.39
N ASP A 17 -18.39 -3.10 -3.53
CA ASP A 17 -17.65 -3.61 -2.36
C ASP A 17 -16.79 -4.81 -2.75
N LEU A 18 -15.47 -4.67 -2.65
CA LEU A 18 -14.49 -5.70 -2.96
C LEU A 18 -14.19 -6.64 -1.78
N ASN A 19 -14.78 -6.42 -0.60
CA ASN A 19 -14.45 -7.21 0.61
C ASN A 19 -14.74 -8.71 0.48
N LYS A 20 -15.61 -9.11 -0.41
CA LYS A 20 -15.97 -10.53 -0.62
C LYS A 20 -15.17 -11.20 -1.74
N VAL A 21 -14.30 -10.48 -2.44
CA VAL A 21 -13.46 -11.03 -3.51
C VAL A 21 -12.23 -11.71 -2.87
N ALA A 22 -12.26 -13.03 -2.79
CA ALA A 22 -11.23 -13.82 -2.10
C ALA A 22 -9.85 -13.69 -2.78
N GLU A 23 -9.84 -13.59 -4.10
CA GLU A 23 -8.64 -13.48 -4.95
C GLU A 23 -7.82 -12.20 -4.68
N LEU A 24 -8.45 -11.19 -4.08
CA LEU A 24 -7.80 -9.93 -3.70
C LEU A 24 -7.21 -9.96 -2.28
N LYS A 25 -7.24 -11.10 -1.57
CA LYS A 25 -6.72 -11.25 -0.20
C LYS A 25 -5.58 -12.24 -0.14
N GLY A 26 -4.62 -11.96 0.71
CA GLY A 26 -3.52 -12.87 1.02
C GLY A 26 -2.16 -12.23 0.90
N ILE A 27 -1.19 -12.91 1.51
CA ILE A 27 0.23 -12.52 1.54
C ILE A 27 1.02 -13.79 1.30
N SER A 28 1.95 -13.77 0.36
CA SER A 28 2.80 -14.90 0.02
C SER A 28 4.22 -14.45 -0.31
N ASP A 29 5.17 -15.35 -0.10
CA ASP A 29 6.59 -15.17 -0.36
C ASP A 29 7.10 -16.43 -1.11
N ASN A 30 7.85 -16.22 -2.17
CA ASN A 30 8.50 -17.29 -2.93
C ASN A 30 10.03 -17.33 -2.75
N GLY A 31 10.57 -16.66 -1.73
CA GLY A 31 11.99 -16.54 -1.44
C GLY A 31 12.72 -15.40 -2.17
N SER A 32 12.14 -14.85 -3.23
CA SER A 32 12.70 -13.73 -4.00
C SER A 32 11.75 -12.52 -4.07
N VAL A 33 10.46 -12.77 -4.03
CA VAL A 33 9.40 -11.77 -4.16
C VAL A 33 8.35 -12.00 -3.10
N LEU A 34 8.05 -10.96 -2.33
CA LEU A 34 6.91 -10.87 -1.44
C LEU A 34 5.72 -10.30 -2.22
N THR A 35 4.61 -11.02 -2.26
CA THR A 35 3.37 -10.58 -2.91
C THR A 35 2.30 -10.32 -1.86
N ILE A 36 1.70 -9.13 -1.91
CA ILE A 36 0.61 -8.72 -1.04
C ILE A 36 -0.61 -8.37 -1.89
N LYS A 37 -1.70 -9.08 -1.71
CA LYS A 37 -2.95 -8.85 -2.42
C LYS A 37 -3.61 -7.54 -2.00
N ALA A 38 -4.28 -6.87 -2.93
CA ALA A 38 -4.74 -5.49 -2.78
C ALA A 38 -5.66 -5.25 -1.59
N MET A 39 -6.51 -6.22 -1.22
CA MET A 39 -7.44 -6.12 -0.10
C MET A 39 -6.84 -6.54 1.26
N SER A 40 -5.54 -6.87 1.32
CA SER A 40 -4.85 -7.10 2.60
C SER A 40 -4.81 -5.81 3.41
N ARG A 41 -5.28 -5.89 4.65
CA ARG A 41 -5.38 -4.72 5.54
C ARG A 41 -4.02 -4.32 6.07
N HIS A 42 -3.85 -3.05 6.40
CA HIS A 42 -2.59 -2.59 7.00
C HIS A 42 -2.24 -3.37 8.27
N ALA A 43 -3.24 -3.72 9.09
CA ALA A 43 -3.04 -4.55 10.28
C ALA A 43 -2.51 -5.94 9.93
N GLU A 44 -3.04 -6.58 8.88
CA GLU A 44 -2.59 -7.89 8.42
C GLU A 44 -1.14 -7.84 7.90
N VAL A 45 -0.80 -6.81 7.11
CA VAL A 45 0.57 -6.61 6.62
C VAL A 45 1.55 -6.38 7.78
N ALA A 46 1.16 -5.57 8.77
CA ALA A 46 1.99 -5.24 9.92
C ALA A 46 2.26 -6.44 10.85
N SER A 47 1.28 -7.34 11.00
CA SER A 47 1.37 -8.50 11.91
C SER A 47 1.75 -9.81 11.21
N SER A 48 1.95 -9.79 9.90
CA SER A 48 2.31 -10.98 9.14
C SER A 48 3.74 -11.42 9.40
N ASP A 49 3.92 -12.65 9.88
CA ASP A 49 5.26 -13.26 10.01
C ASP A 49 5.97 -13.38 8.66
N VAL A 50 5.23 -13.59 7.57
CA VAL A 50 5.77 -13.66 6.21
C VAL A 50 6.38 -12.31 5.83
N VAL A 51 5.65 -11.20 6.03
CA VAL A 51 6.17 -9.86 5.75
C VAL A 51 7.33 -9.51 6.67
N GLY A 52 7.20 -9.80 7.97
CA GLY A 52 8.25 -9.51 8.96
C GLY A 52 9.57 -10.21 8.65
N LYS A 53 9.52 -11.46 8.18
CA LYS A 53 10.72 -12.23 7.79
C LYS A 53 11.29 -11.78 6.44
N ALA A 54 10.43 -11.49 5.46
CA ALA A 54 10.86 -11.11 4.12
C ALA A 54 11.36 -9.65 4.06
N ILE A 55 10.57 -8.70 4.59
CA ILE A 55 10.85 -7.26 4.53
C ILE A 55 10.38 -6.59 5.83
N ALA A 56 11.15 -6.70 6.90
CA ALA A 56 10.81 -6.14 8.21
C ALA A 56 10.48 -4.63 8.16
N GLY A 57 11.16 -3.87 7.30
CA GLY A 57 10.87 -2.45 7.07
C GLY A 57 9.46 -2.19 6.55
N LEU A 58 8.89 -3.10 5.74
CA LEU A 58 7.53 -2.98 5.21
C LEU A 58 6.48 -3.28 6.30
N ALA A 59 6.73 -4.27 7.17
CA ALA A 59 5.89 -4.54 8.33
C ALA A 59 5.87 -3.33 9.29
N ALA A 60 7.03 -2.73 9.56
CA ALA A 60 7.16 -1.53 10.38
C ALA A 60 6.43 -0.33 9.77
N LEU A 61 6.56 -0.14 8.45
CA LEU A 61 5.81 0.88 7.71
C LEU A 61 4.30 0.70 7.91
N ALA A 62 3.78 -0.49 7.61
CA ALA A 62 2.35 -0.79 7.74
C ALA A 62 1.84 -0.58 9.18
N GLY A 63 2.62 -0.99 10.19
CA GLY A 63 2.34 -0.78 11.62
C GLY A 63 2.34 0.69 12.04
N GLY A 64 3.03 1.54 11.27
CA GLY A 64 3.11 2.99 11.46
C GLY A 64 1.95 3.80 10.86
N ILE A 65 1.07 3.19 10.06
CA ILE A 65 -0.05 3.88 9.40
C ILE A 65 -1.16 4.20 10.39
N GLY A 66 -1.52 5.49 10.49
CA GLY A 66 -2.67 5.95 11.26
C GLY A 66 -2.75 5.39 12.69
N ASP A 67 -3.95 5.05 13.10
CA ASP A 67 -4.28 4.38 14.36
C ASP A 67 -4.76 2.92 14.11
N PRO A 68 -5.04 2.14 15.16
CA PRO A 68 -5.53 0.76 14.98
C PRO A 68 -6.81 0.65 14.16
N GLN A 69 -7.75 1.60 14.30
CA GLN A 69 -9.01 1.58 13.55
C GLN A 69 -8.75 1.78 12.05
N VAL A 70 -7.87 2.71 11.69
CA VAL A 70 -7.44 2.93 10.31
C VAL A 70 -6.79 1.67 9.75
N ARG A 71 -5.86 1.04 10.49
CA ARG A 71 -5.17 -0.17 10.02
C ARG A 71 -6.09 -1.37 9.83
N HIS A 72 -7.15 -1.50 10.61
CA HIS A 72 -8.14 -2.57 10.46
C HIS A 72 -9.14 -2.33 9.33
N ARG A 73 -9.15 -1.16 8.72
CA ARG A 73 -10.06 -0.83 7.59
C ARG A 73 -9.33 -0.56 6.30
N GLY A 74 -8.24 0.20 6.34
CA GLY A 74 -7.43 0.52 5.17
C GLY A 74 -6.69 -0.69 4.62
N THR A 75 -6.50 -0.72 3.30
CA THR A 75 -5.84 -1.79 2.56
C THR A 75 -4.65 -1.26 1.78
N ILE A 76 -3.67 -2.12 1.48
CA ILE A 76 -2.51 -1.72 0.67
C ILE A 76 -2.94 -1.23 -0.72
N GLY A 77 -3.82 -1.95 -1.40
CA GLY A 77 -4.31 -1.55 -2.73
C GLY A 77 -5.04 -0.21 -2.71
N GLY A 78 -5.87 0.02 -1.69
CA GLY A 78 -6.58 1.31 -1.53
C GLY A 78 -5.62 2.48 -1.29
N SER A 79 -4.58 2.29 -0.46
CA SER A 79 -3.57 3.32 -0.20
C SER A 79 -2.73 3.62 -1.45
N VAL A 80 -2.27 2.59 -2.16
CA VAL A 80 -1.47 2.73 -3.39
C VAL A 80 -2.27 3.37 -4.52
N ALA A 81 -3.54 2.96 -4.70
CA ALA A 81 -4.42 3.55 -5.72
C ALA A 81 -4.77 5.02 -5.44
N ASN A 82 -4.90 5.39 -4.15
CA ASN A 82 -5.22 6.77 -3.77
C ASN A 82 -4.03 7.73 -3.95
N ASN A 83 -2.82 7.23 -3.87
CA ASN A 83 -1.57 7.99 -3.98
C ASN A 83 -1.59 9.33 -3.22
N ASP A 84 -2.03 9.29 -1.95
CA ASP A 84 -1.96 10.47 -1.08
C ASP A 84 -0.48 10.83 -0.84
N PRO A 85 -0.07 12.10 -1.03
CA PRO A 85 1.33 12.52 -0.90
C PRO A 85 1.93 12.31 0.50
N VAL A 86 1.09 12.18 1.53
CA VAL A 86 1.54 11.91 2.91
C VAL A 86 1.34 10.44 3.33
N ALA A 87 0.94 9.56 2.39
CA ALA A 87 0.84 8.13 2.63
C ALA A 87 2.22 7.47 2.73
N ASP A 88 2.29 6.39 3.48
CA ASP A 88 3.55 5.68 3.75
C ASP A 88 3.95 4.72 2.61
N TYR A 89 2.99 3.99 2.03
CA TYR A 89 3.28 2.94 1.03
C TYR A 89 3.99 3.41 -0.24
N PRO A 90 3.72 4.58 -0.83
CA PRO A 90 4.44 5.01 -2.02
C PRO A 90 5.96 5.02 -1.83
N ALA A 91 6.46 5.48 -0.68
CA ALA A 91 7.88 5.45 -0.36
C ALA A 91 8.44 4.02 -0.32
N GLY A 92 7.70 3.08 0.28
CA GLY A 92 8.07 1.67 0.31
C GLY A 92 8.06 1.02 -1.07
N CYS A 93 7.04 1.31 -1.89
CA CYS A 93 6.92 0.79 -3.26
C CYS A 93 8.08 1.25 -4.14
N LEU A 94 8.41 2.54 -4.12
CA LEU A 94 9.51 3.11 -4.88
C LEU A 94 10.87 2.58 -4.42
N ALA A 95 11.14 2.63 -3.12
CA ALA A 95 12.45 2.20 -2.59
C ALA A 95 12.73 0.70 -2.78
N LEU A 96 11.69 -0.13 -2.85
CA LEU A 96 11.81 -1.57 -3.07
C LEU A 96 11.73 -1.96 -4.56
N GLY A 97 11.50 -1.03 -5.47
CA GLY A 97 11.27 -1.32 -6.88
C GLY A 97 10.06 -2.23 -7.09
N ALA A 98 8.96 -1.94 -6.38
CA ALA A 98 7.77 -2.77 -6.43
C ALA A 98 7.12 -2.79 -7.82
N THR A 99 6.41 -3.87 -8.12
CA THR A 99 5.52 -3.96 -9.27
C THR A 99 4.08 -3.92 -8.78
N ILE A 100 3.31 -2.97 -9.26
CA ILE A 100 1.87 -2.87 -9.05
C ILE A 100 1.18 -3.70 -10.14
N VAL A 101 0.43 -4.71 -9.73
CA VAL A 101 -0.32 -5.58 -10.64
C VAL A 101 -1.79 -5.20 -10.61
N THR A 102 -2.35 -5.00 -11.77
CA THR A 102 -3.77 -4.66 -11.94
C THR A 102 -4.52 -5.82 -12.60
N ASN A 103 -5.81 -5.67 -12.81
CA ASN A 103 -6.62 -6.60 -13.60
C ASN A 103 -6.29 -6.56 -15.10
N LYS A 104 -5.46 -5.59 -15.57
CA LYS A 104 -5.10 -5.42 -16.98
C LYS A 104 -3.61 -5.65 -17.25
N ARG A 105 -2.71 -5.20 -16.35
CA ARG A 105 -1.27 -5.12 -16.62
C ARG A 105 -0.42 -5.07 -15.35
N ARG A 106 0.90 -5.11 -15.55
CA ARG A 106 1.91 -4.93 -14.50
C ARG A 106 2.62 -3.60 -14.73
N ILE A 107 2.77 -2.79 -13.69
CA ILE A 107 3.34 -1.44 -13.78
C ILE A 107 4.44 -1.33 -12.72
N ALA A 108 5.63 -0.86 -13.09
CA ALA A 108 6.67 -0.56 -12.12
C ALA A 108 6.26 0.61 -11.23
N ALA A 109 6.69 0.62 -9.97
CA ALA A 109 6.34 1.69 -9.04
C ALA A 109 6.76 3.08 -9.56
N ASP A 110 7.91 3.17 -10.24
CA ASP A 110 8.42 4.42 -10.82
C ASP A 110 7.49 4.99 -11.91
N ASP A 111 6.79 4.12 -12.65
CA ASP A 111 5.85 4.51 -13.69
C ASP A 111 4.42 4.66 -13.15
N PHE A 112 4.14 4.10 -11.96
CA PHE A 112 2.79 4.07 -11.41
C PHE A 112 2.39 5.37 -10.73
N PHE A 113 3.27 5.97 -9.92
CA PHE A 113 3.00 7.20 -9.18
C PHE A 113 3.31 8.43 -10.03
N GLN A 114 2.28 9.12 -10.54
CA GLN A 114 2.43 10.19 -11.55
C GLN A 114 2.28 11.60 -10.98
N GLY A 115 1.83 11.76 -9.75
CA GLY A 115 1.64 13.06 -9.12
C GLY A 115 0.74 12.97 -7.89
N LEU A 116 0.35 14.11 -7.32
CA LEU A 116 -0.52 14.15 -6.14
C LEU A 116 -1.87 13.56 -6.47
N PHE A 117 -2.26 12.49 -5.76
CA PHE A 117 -3.51 11.76 -5.98
C PHE A 117 -3.69 11.25 -7.43
N THR A 118 -2.58 11.12 -8.18
CA THR A 118 -2.59 10.70 -9.58
C THR A 118 -1.71 9.47 -9.75
N THR A 119 -2.26 8.45 -10.39
CA THR A 119 -1.58 7.19 -10.71
C THR A 119 -1.77 6.83 -12.17
N ALA A 120 -1.05 5.81 -12.65
CA ALA A 120 -1.21 5.28 -14.00
C ALA A 120 -2.46 4.42 -14.21
N LEU A 121 -3.36 4.30 -13.21
CA LEU A 121 -4.60 3.54 -13.35
C LEU A 121 -5.52 4.18 -14.38
N GLU A 122 -6.06 3.35 -15.26
CA GLU A 122 -7.07 3.72 -16.27
C GLU A 122 -8.50 3.46 -15.75
N ASP A 123 -9.49 3.96 -16.47
CA ASP A 123 -10.88 3.70 -16.13
C ASP A 123 -11.20 2.20 -16.11
N GLY A 124 -11.83 1.76 -15.03
CA GLY A 124 -12.14 0.34 -14.78
C GLY A 124 -10.91 -0.53 -14.46
N GLU A 125 -9.75 0.07 -14.23
CA GLU A 125 -8.55 -0.64 -13.79
C GLU A 125 -8.47 -0.66 -12.26
N ILE A 126 -8.23 -1.83 -11.68
CA ILE A 126 -8.09 -2.03 -10.24
C ILE A 126 -6.78 -2.74 -9.91
N ILE A 127 -6.16 -2.36 -8.81
CA ILE A 127 -5.00 -3.09 -8.28
C ILE A 127 -5.46 -4.43 -7.74
N THR A 128 -4.78 -5.50 -8.12
CA THR A 128 -5.03 -6.86 -7.62
C THR A 128 -3.99 -7.28 -6.58
N GLU A 129 -2.74 -6.85 -6.76
CA GLU A 129 -1.63 -7.12 -5.83
C GLU A 129 -0.49 -6.12 -5.99
N VAL A 130 0.39 -6.08 -5.00
CA VAL A 130 1.68 -5.40 -5.07
C VAL A 130 2.76 -6.43 -4.79
N SER A 131 3.73 -6.52 -5.71
CA SER A 131 4.85 -7.46 -5.65
C SER A 131 6.13 -6.70 -5.31
N PHE A 132 6.83 -7.13 -4.26
CA PHE A 132 8.04 -6.49 -3.76
C PHE A 132 9.23 -7.44 -3.92
N PRO A 133 10.27 -7.09 -4.70
CA PRO A 133 11.55 -7.80 -4.62
C PRO A 133 12.07 -7.80 -3.18
N ILE A 134 12.53 -8.95 -2.69
CA ILE A 134 13.02 -9.06 -1.31
C ILE A 134 14.46 -8.53 -1.27
N PRO A 135 14.72 -7.40 -0.56
CA PRO A 135 16.04 -6.79 -0.49
C PRO A 135 16.96 -7.55 0.48
N ALA A 136 18.26 -7.24 0.44
CA ALA A 136 19.19 -7.73 1.47
C ALA A 136 18.87 -7.13 2.85
N LYS A 137 18.49 -5.85 2.89
CA LYS A 137 18.04 -5.13 4.10
C LYS A 137 17.06 -4.03 3.71
N ALA A 138 16.10 -3.74 4.59
CA ALA A 138 15.21 -2.59 4.45
C ALA A 138 14.82 -2.03 5.81
N ALA A 139 14.63 -0.71 5.88
CA ALA A 139 14.15 -0.02 7.07
C ALA A 139 13.24 1.14 6.68
N TYR A 140 12.32 1.48 7.57
CA TYR A 140 11.46 2.64 7.47
C TYR A 140 11.55 3.48 8.74
N ALA A 141 11.74 4.79 8.57
CA ALA A 141 11.70 5.77 9.65
C ALA A 141 10.67 6.85 9.32
N LYS A 142 9.89 7.27 10.31
CA LYS A 142 8.80 8.22 10.16
C LYS A 142 8.72 9.18 11.34
N MET A 143 8.73 10.48 11.03
CA MET A 143 8.32 11.51 11.96
C MET A 143 6.81 11.76 11.80
N ARG A 144 6.04 11.42 12.83
CA ARG A 144 4.57 11.45 12.78
C ARG A 144 4.03 12.82 13.16
N HIS A 145 3.03 13.28 12.43
CA HIS A 145 2.22 14.41 12.86
C HIS A 145 1.44 14.05 14.15
N PRO A 146 1.50 14.86 15.22
CA PRO A 146 0.93 14.49 16.52
C PRO A 146 -0.55 14.16 16.49
N ALA A 147 -1.34 14.92 15.70
CA ALA A 147 -2.78 14.75 15.62
C ALA A 147 -3.21 13.71 14.59
N SER A 148 -2.78 13.84 13.34
CA SER A 148 -3.25 12.98 12.23
C SER A 148 -2.50 11.66 12.12
N ARG A 149 -1.29 11.56 12.71
CA ARG A 149 -0.35 10.44 12.59
C ARG A 149 0.17 10.18 11.16
N PHE A 150 -0.14 11.04 10.21
CA PHE A 150 0.50 11.05 8.91
C PHE A 150 1.99 11.39 9.02
N ALA A 151 2.76 11.06 8.00
CA ALA A 151 4.16 11.43 7.96
C ALA A 151 4.32 12.94 7.74
N LEU A 152 4.96 13.65 8.69
CA LEU A 152 5.59 14.95 8.39
C LEU A 152 6.79 14.71 7.48
N THR A 153 7.54 13.67 7.78
CA THR A 153 8.63 13.12 6.97
C THR A 153 8.66 11.61 7.16
N GLY A 154 8.84 10.87 6.08
CA GLY A 154 9.03 9.44 6.10
C GLY A 154 10.10 9.03 5.08
N VAL A 155 11.02 8.17 5.49
CA VAL A 155 12.09 7.67 4.63
C VAL A 155 12.11 6.14 4.66
N PHE A 156 11.98 5.54 3.50
CA PHE A 156 12.19 4.11 3.30
C PHE A 156 13.53 3.88 2.60
N VAL A 157 14.35 3.00 3.14
CA VAL A 157 15.65 2.66 2.57
C VAL A 157 15.70 1.15 2.33
N ALA A 158 16.14 0.75 1.17
CA ALA A 158 16.37 -0.64 0.81
C ALA A 158 17.78 -0.82 0.23
N LYS A 159 18.47 -1.88 0.65
CA LYS A 159 19.72 -2.35 0.04
C LYS A 159 19.39 -3.58 -0.79
N THR A 160 19.56 -3.49 -2.11
CA THR A 160 19.43 -4.62 -3.02
C THR A 160 20.45 -5.72 -2.72
N LYS A 161 20.17 -6.95 -3.16
CA LYS A 161 21.09 -8.08 -3.07
C LYS A 161 22.23 -7.90 -4.09
#